data_14798e85af77362a91d12b6fbaa378c5
#
_entry.id   14798e85af77362a91d12b6fbaa378c5
#
_cell.length_a   1.000
_cell.length_b   1.000
_cell.length_c   1.000
_cell.angle_alpha   90.00
_cell.angle_beta   90.00
_cell.angle_gamma   90.00
#
_symmetry.space_group_name_H-M   'P 1'
#
loop_
_entity.id
_entity.type
_entity.pdbx_description
1 polymer ?
#
loop_
_entity_poly.entity_id
_entity_poly.type
_entity_poly.pdbx_seq_one_letter_code
_entity_poly.pdbx_strand_id
1 'polypeptide(L)'
;MVILTKAWKVVVSGIMVGSTLLAAPIQDAHAANGPNYQGNETIKNERLHSYEEMVNFLEQVEQRSQHMELEVYGQSVKERDLYLAKFIQDESNPTILFLTQQHGNETLTTEAALNVIKKLSSNGKPVREILDNVNVLIAPRLNVDGAEGDVNFSLEDYVSGTHTRYNANGVDLNRDHIDREQPETKALHENILQVYKPDYMIDLHHQGTQVTLGEDGPLVSGSILYPTNDQVPEDVLQGSKQLGSVLYGAIEAKGYGILSKYPGGTANTISRNGLANEYGISTLLFEMRGMADHYREDYVLGQKSNGKLIQQGVTGMMAVLESIADDSIYEADVSFWDDLTESYYQGE
;
A
#
# COMPACT_ATOMS: atom_id res chain seq x y z
N MET A 1 -68.82 -70.03 15.29
CA MET A 1 -68.86 -68.74 14.65
C MET A 1 -67.41 -68.16 14.84
N VAL A 2 -66.60 -68.38 13.84
CA VAL A 2 -65.16 -68.08 13.87
C VAL A 2 -64.95 -66.85 13.02
N ILE A 3 -64.43 -65.79 13.63
CA ILE A 3 -64.08 -64.54 12.91
C ILE A 3 -62.57 -64.55 12.67
N LEU A 4 -62.22 -64.65 11.39
CA LEU A 4 -60.82 -64.52 10.91
C LEU A 4 -60.47 -63.05 10.71
N THR A 5 -59.52 -62.58 11.46
CA THR A 5 -58.89 -61.26 11.24
C THR A 5 -57.70 -61.42 10.31
N LYS A 6 -57.76 -60.77 9.14
CA LYS A 6 -56.63 -60.65 8.20
C LYS A 6 -55.64 -59.57 8.67
N ALA A 7 -54.42 -59.96 8.90
CA ALA A 7 -53.33 -59.04 9.12
C ALA A 7 -52.78 -58.56 7.78
N TRP A 8 -52.76 -57.24 7.55
CA TRP A 8 -52.07 -56.60 6.43
C TRP A 8 -50.62 -56.32 6.82
N LYS A 9 -49.67 -56.86 6.04
CA LYS A 9 -48.27 -56.47 6.11
C LYS A 9 -48.06 -55.23 5.26
N VAL A 10 -47.70 -54.11 5.88
CA VAL A 10 -47.26 -52.94 5.19
C VAL A 10 -45.74 -53.10 4.94
N VAL A 11 -45.36 -53.20 3.67
CA VAL A 11 -43.96 -53.17 3.26
C VAL A 11 -43.59 -51.70 3.09
N VAL A 12 -42.79 -51.16 4.00
CA VAL A 12 -42.20 -49.84 3.85
C VAL A 12 -40.89 -50.01 3.07
N SER A 13 -40.93 -49.66 1.78
CA SER A 13 -39.69 -49.54 0.96
C SER A 13 -38.99 -48.25 1.33
N GLY A 14 -37.94 -48.33 2.12
CA GLY A 14 -37.05 -47.22 2.39
C GLY A 14 -36.20 -46.89 1.17
N ILE A 15 -36.45 -45.74 0.54
CA ILE A 15 -35.56 -45.17 -0.46
C ILE A 15 -34.39 -44.53 0.30
N MET A 16 -33.23 -45.18 0.29
CA MET A 16 -31.99 -44.51 0.68
C MET A 16 -31.60 -43.53 -0.42
N VAL A 17 -31.82 -42.25 -0.18
CA VAL A 17 -31.23 -41.19 -0.96
C VAL A 17 -29.77 -41.06 -0.46
N GLY A 18 -28.86 -41.68 -1.19
CA GLY A 18 -27.45 -41.48 -0.98
C GLY A 18 -27.06 -40.06 -1.38
N SER A 19 -26.90 -39.18 -0.39
CA SER A 19 -26.28 -37.89 -0.58
C SER A 19 -24.79 -38.11 -0.85
N THR A 20 -24.40 -38.18 -2.13
CA THR A 20 -23.03 -38.01 -2.51
C THR A 20 -22.67 -36.54 -2.26
N LEU A 21 -22.07 -36.25 -1.12
CA LEU A 21 -21.29 -35.03 -0.91
C LEU A 21 -20.14 -35.09 -1.94
N LEU A 22 -20.32 -34.37 -3.05
CA LEU A 22 -19.22 -33.96 -3.90
C LEU A 22 -18.33 -33.09 -3.01
N ALA A 23 -17.28 -33.68 -2.46
CA ALA A 23 -16.19 -32.91 -1.90
C ALA A 23 -15.66 -32.07 -3.05
N ALA A 24 -15.87 -30.75 -2.98
CA ALA A 24 -15.13 -29.82 -3.81
C ALA A 24 -13.64 -30.15 -3.61
N PRO A 25 -12.82 -30.15 -4.68
CA PRO A 25 -11.39 -30.31 -4.49
C PRO A 25 -10.95 -29.22 -3.51
N ILE A 26 -10.37 -29.64 -2.40
CA ILE A 26 -9.61 -28.75 -1.54
C ILE A 26 -8.48 -28.30 -2.46
N GLN A 27 -8.55 -27.06 -2.96
CA GLN A 27 -7.36 -26.43 -3.54
C GLN A 27 -6.31 -26.52 -2.46
N ASP A 28 -5.27 -27.28 -2.71
CA ASP A 28 -4.11 -27.31 -1.85
C ASP A 28 -3.66 -25.85 -1.68
N ALA A 29 -3.88 -25.31 -0.49
CA ALA A 29 -3.32 -24.02 -0.14
C ALA A 29 -1.81 -24.22 -0.22
N HIS A 30 -1.18 -23.71 -1.29
CA HIS A 30 0.26 -23.73 -1.42
C HIS A 30 0.83 -23.05 -0.19
N ALA A 31 1.58 -23.82 0.60
CA ALA A 31 2.22 -23.27 1.78
C ALA A 31 3.18 -22.16 1.34
N ALA A 32 3.03 -20.97 1.91
CA ALA A 32 3.92 -19.88 1.63
C ALA A 32 5.36 -20.26 1.98
N ASN A 33 6.28 -20.09 1.04
CA ASN A 33 7.71 -20.24 1.33
C ASN A 33 8.17 -19.04 2.17
N GLY A 34 8.88 -19.32 3.24
CA GLY A 34 9.41 -18.28 4.13
C GLY A 34 9.01 -18.49 5.59
N PRO A 35 9.31 -17.53 6.47
CA PRO A 35 9.03 -17.68 7.88
C PRO A 35 7.56 -17.96 8.14
N ASN A 36 7.27 -18.96 8.96
CA ASN A 36 5.91 -19.28 9.37
C ASN A 36 5.36 -18.15 10.26
N TYR A 37 4.30 -17.52 9.82
CA TYR A 37 3.60 -16.45 10.55
C TYR A 37 2.28 -16.93 11.15
N GLN A 38 2.22 -18.15 11.61
CA GLN A 38 1.10 -18.70 12.39
C GLN A 38 -0.22 -18.81 11.59
N GLY A 39 -0.13 -19.21 10.35
CA GLY A 39 -1.32 -19.44 9.53
C GLY A 39 -2.00 -18.17 9.00
N ASN A 40 -1.25 -17.06 8.99
CA ASN A 40 -1.74 -15.80 8.42
C ASN A 40 -1.32 -15.63 6.95
N GLU A 41 -1.21 -16.71 6.24
CA GLU A 41 -0.78 -16.75 4.83
C GLU A 41 -1.93 -16.50 3.85
N THR A 42 -3.16 -16.55 4.33
CA THR A 42 -4.34 -16.40 3.47
C THR A 42 -4.59 -14.94 3.11
N ILE A 43 -4.60 -14.63 1.84
CA ILE A 43 -5.08 -13.34 1.31
C ILE A 43 -6.60 -13.30 1.45
N LYS A 44 -7.12 -12.20 2.00
CA LYS A 44 -8.54 -11.93 2.14
C LYS A 44 -8.88 -10.69 1.33
N ASN A 45 -9.01 -10.88 0.03
CA ASN A 45 -9.29 -9.79 -0.91
C ASN A 45 -10.60 -9.05 -0.57
N GLU A 46 -11.59 -9.76 -0.04
CA GLU A 46 -12.86 -9.19 0.43
C GLU A 46 -12.73 -8.17 1.59
N ARG A 47 -11.54 -7.99 2.13
CA ARG A 47 -11.24 -6.98 3.15
C ARG A 47 -10.49 -5.77 2.61
N LEU A 48 -10.18 -5.77 1.34
CA LEU A 48 -9.58 -4.63 0.66
C LEU A 48 -10.71 -3.75 0.12
N HIS A 49 -10.58 -2.44 0.32
CA HIS A 49 -11.60 -1.52 -0.15
C HIS A 49 -11.65 -1.48 -1.69
N SER A 50 -12.83 -1.72 -2.25
CA SER A 50 -13.15 -1.31 -3.62
C SER A 50 -13.10 0.22 -3.73
N TYR A 51 -13.17 0.75 -4.95
CA TYR A 51 -13.24 2.20 -5.14
C TYR A 51 -14.43 2.82 -4.41
N GLU A 52 -15.61 2.24 -4.56
CA GLU A 52 -16.83 2.72 -3.91
C GLU A 52 -16.74 2.66 -2.38
N GLU A 53 -16.20 1.58 -1.82
CA GLU A 53 -15.98 1.44 -0.39
C GLU A 53 -14.96 2.47 0.14
N MET A 54 -13.89 2.73 -0.62
CA MET A 54 -12.91 3.76 -0.29
C MET A 54 -13.55 5.15 -0.27
N VAL A 55 -14.31 5.50 -1.29
CA VAL A 55 -15.02 6.80 -1.35
C VAL A 55 -15.98 6.96 -0.19
N ASN A 56 -16.83 5.97 0.05
CA ASN A 56 -17.76 5.96 1.18
C ASN A 56 -17.03 6.10 2.53
N PHE A 57 -15.87 5.44 2.68
CA PHE A 57 -15.04 5.57 3.88
C PHE A 57 -14.51 7.00 4.04
N LEU A 58 -13.95 7.59 2.99
CA LEU A 58 -13.39 8.95 3.01
C LEU A 58 -14.45 9.99 3.37
N GLU A 59 -15.61 9.94 2.72
CA GLU A 59 -16.75 10.83 3.00
C GLU A 59 -17.26 10.70 4.45
N GLN A 60 -17.35 9.46 4.96
CA GLN A 60 -17.77 9.24 6.35
C GLN A 60 -16.75 9.76 7.36
N VAL A 61 -15.46 9.65 7.05
CA VAL A 61 -14.40 10.17 7.90
C VAL A 61 -14.41 11.70 7.89
N GLU A 62 -14.52 12.34 6.73
CA GLU A 62 -14.64 13.78 6.59
C GLU A 62 -15.82 14.32 7.40
N GLN A 63 -17.01 13.76 7.25
CA GLN A 63 -18.22 14.20 7.97
C GLN A 63 -18.08 14.17 9.50
N ARG A 64 -17.17 13.34 10.03
CA ARG A 64 -16.94 13.18 11.48
C ARG A 64 -15.69 13.89 11.99
N SER A 65 -14.80 14.26 11.08
CA SER A 65 -13.55 14.92 11.40
C SER A 65 -13.74 16.43 11.54
N GLN A 66 -12.97 17.03 12.45
CA GLN A 66 -12.85 18.51 12.55
C GLN A 66 -11.61 19.03 11.84
N HIS A 67 -10.77 18.12 11.31
CA HIS A 67 -9.42 18.42 10.82
C HIS A 67 -9.22 18.02 9.36
N MET A 68 -10.09 17.18 8.82
CA MET A 68 -9.97 16.65 7.46
C MET A 68 -10.88 17.42 6.50
N GLU A 69 -10.35 17.74 5.34
CA GLU A 69 -11.09 18.19 4.16
C GLU A 69 -10.80 17.17 3.03
N LEU A 70 -11.84 16.75 2.32
CA LEU A 70 -11.73 15.85 1.18
C LEU A 70 -11.87 16.65 -0.12
N GLU A 71 -10.87 16.52 -1.00
CA GLU A 71 -10.85 17.19 -2.30
C GLU A 71 -10.84 16.17 -3.44
N VAL A 72 -11.60 16.46 -4.50
CA VAL A 72 -11.44 15.80 -5.80
C VAL A 72 -10.43 16.60 -6.60
N TYR A 73 -9.21 16.06 -6.76
CA TYR A 73 -8.15 16.78 -7.46
C TYR A 73 -8.04 16.45 -8.95
N GLY A 74 -8.81 15.47 -9.45
CA GLY A 74 -8.81 15.09 -10.85
C GLY A 74 -9.69 13.89 -11.13
N GLN A 75 -9.56 13.36 -12.34
CA GLN A 75 -10.27 12.15 -12.77
C GLN A 75 -9.32 11.22 -13.50
N SER A 76 -9.57 9.90 -13.37
CA SER A 76 -8.85 8.85 -14.08
C SER A 76 -9.28 8.76 -15.55
N VAL A 77 -8.63 7.88 -16.33
CA VAL A 77 -9.01 7.57 -17.72
C VAL A 77 -10.47 7.16 -17.84
N LYS A 78 -11.00 6.42 -16.87
CA LYS A 78 -12.43 5.99 -16.83
C LYS A 78 -13.34 6.96 -16.07
N GLU A 79 -12.92 8.21 -15.92
CA GLU A 79 -13.70 9.27 -15.30
C GLU A 79 -14.05 8.99 -13.82
N ARG A 80 -13.26 8.18 -13.11
CA ARG A 80 -13.38 8.05 -11.66
C ARG A 80 -12.68 9.21 -10.98
N ASP A 81 -13.31 9.80 -9.98
CA ASP A 81 -12.73 10.89 -9.21
C ASP A 81 -11.49 10.44 -8.43
N LEU A 82 -10.46 11.30 -8.43
CA LEU A 82 -9.23 11.13 -7.67
C LEU A 82 -9.31 11.98 -6.42
N TYR A 83 -9.16 11.35 -5.26
CA TYR A 83 -9.36 12.00 -3.96
C TYR A 83 -8.06 12.34 -3.25
N LEU A 84 -8.04 13.50 -2.61
CA LEU A 84 -7.00 13.96 -1.70
C LEU A 84 -7.60 14.22 -0.33
N ALA A 85 -7.14 13.53 0.70
CA ALA A 85 -7.45 13.87 2.09
C ALA A 85 -6.44 14.90 2.59
N LYS A 86 -6.93 16.06 3.04
CA LYS A 86 -6.13 17.20 3.48
C LYS A 86 -6.32 17.43 4.97
N PHE A 87 -5.21 17.63 5.67
CA PHE A 87 -5.15 18.06 7.06
C PHE A 87 -4.23 19.27 7.12
N ILE A 88 -4.78 20.45 6.88
CA ILE A 88 -4.05 21.73 6.82
C ILE A 88 -4.60 22.63 7.92
N GLN A 89 -3.75 23.00 8.88
CA GLN A 89 -4.13 23.91 9.97
C GLN A 89 -3.46 25.29 9.82
N ASP A 90 -2.23 25.32 9.36
CA ASP A 90 -1.46 26.55 9.12
C ASP A 90 -0.61 26.38 7.86
N GLU A 91 -0.79 27.25 6.88
CA GLU A 91 -0.04 27.21 5.61
C GLU A 91 1.48 27.38 5.79
N SER A 92 1.93 27.88 6.93
CA SER A 92 3.36 28.01 7.25
C SER A 92 4.02 26.72 7.75
N ASN A 93 3.24 25.71 8.10
CA ASN A 93 3.77 24.43 8.54
C ASN A 93 4.39 23.64 7.37
N PRO A 94 5.43 22.84 7.61
CA PRO A 94 5.95 21.91 6.62
C PRO A 94 4.83 20.97 6.15
N THR A 95 4.84 20.68 4.86
CA THR A 95 3.80 19.87 4.22
C THR A 95 4.38 18.54 3.74
N ILE A 96 3.75 17.44 4.09
CA ILE A 96 4.09 16.10 3.59
C ILE A 96 2.96 15.51 2.75
N LEU A 97 3.32 14.90 1.61
CA LEU A 97 2.44 14.11 0.76
C LEU A 97 2.71 12.60 0.94
N PHE A 98 1.68 11.86 1.26
CA PHE A 98 1.70 10.40 1.10
C PHE A 98 1.00 10.04 -0.21
N LEU A 99 1.77 9.48 -1.14
CA LEU A 99 1.28 8.99 -2.42
C LEU A 99 1.22 7.47 -2.37
N THR A 100 0.08 6.89 -2.71
CA THR A 100 -0.08 5.44 -2.65
C THR A 100 -0.73 4.89 -3.91
N GLN A 101 -0.48 3.62 -4.17
CA GLN A 101 -1.11 2.82 -5.22
C GLN A 101 -1.00 3.47 -6.62
N GLN A 102 0.21 3.89 -7.00
CA GLN A 102 0.50 4.23 -8.39
C GLN A 102 0.35 3.00 -9.31
N HIS A 103 0.63 1.81 -8.77
CA HIS A 103 0.30 0.55 -9.41
C HIS A 103 -0.97 -0.04 -8.80
N GLY A 104 -1.96 -0.37 -9.64
CA GLY A 104 -3.29 -0.77 -9.17
C GLY A 104 -3.30 -2.03 -8.32
N ASN A 105 -2.33 -2.94 -8.49
CA ASN A 105 -2.20 -4.17 -7.73
C ASN A 105 -1.55 -4.01 -6.34
N GLU A 106 -1.16 -2.79 -5.94
CA GLU A 106 -0.44 -2.54 -4.68
C GLU A 106 -1.38 -2.05 -3.57
N THR A 107 -2.45 -2.78 -3.32
CA THR A 107 -3.63 -2.38 -2.55
C THR A 107 -3.37 -2.12 -1.07
N LEU A 108 -2.37 -2.78 -0.44
CA LEU A 108 -2.10 -2.58 0.99
C LEU A 108 -1.57 -1.18 1.30
N THR A 109 -1.03 -0.47 0.32
CA THR A 109 -0.59 0.92 0.46
C THR A 109 -1.80 1.85 0.68
N THR A 110 -2.88 1.67 -0.09
CA THR A 110 -4.15 2.35 0.14
C THR A 110 -4.71 2.03 1.53
N GLU A 111 -4.72 0.75 1.93
CA GLU A 111 -5.23 0.36 3.24
C GLU A 111 -4.44 1.00 4.40
N ALA A 112 -3.12 1.15 4.25
CA ALA A 112 -2.29 1.87 5.21
C ALA A 112 -2.66 3.37 5.24
N ALA A 113 -2.82 4.00 4.08
CA ALA A 113 -3.25 5.39 3.96
C ALA A 113 -4.61 5.64 4.61
N LEU A 114 -5.63 4.80 4.34
CA LEU A 114 -6.96 4.91 4.96
C LEU A 114 -6.90 4.79 6.50
N ASN A 115 -6.04 3.91 7.01
CA ASN A 115 -5.83 3.79 8.45
C ASN A 115 -5.15 5.04 9.05
N VAL A 116 -4.20 5.67 8.36
CA VAL A 116 -3.58 6.94 8.79
C VAL A 116 -4.61 8.07 8.74
N ILE A 117 -5.39 8.19 7.66
CA ILE A 117 -6.49 9.15 7.55
C ILE A 117 -7.44 9.03 8.75
N LYS A 118 -7.88 7.81 9.07
CA LYS A 118 -8.73 7.56 10.24
C LYS A 118 -8.09 7.98 11.57
N LYS A 119 -6.78 7.74 11.73
CA LYS A 119 -6.05 8.14 12.93
C LYS A 119 -5.97 9.66 13.06
N LEU A 120 -5.56 10.35 11.99
CA LEU A 120 -5.44 11.82 11.95
C LEU A 120 -6.79 12.54 12.11
N SER A 121 -7.88 11.88 11.74
CA SER A 121 -9.24 12.41 11.94
C SER A 121 -9.74 12.30 13.39
N SER A 122 -8.95 11.74 14.29
CA SER A 122 -9.30 11.66 15.70
C SER A 122 -8.90 12.94 16.45
N ASN A 123 -9.59 13.23 17.58
CA ASN A 123 -9.30 14.42 18.41
C ASN A 123 -8.29 14.13 19.53
N GLY A 124 -7.52 13.06 19.45
CA GLY A 124 -6.54 12.70 20.46
C GLY A 124 -5.39 13.71 20.58
N LYS A 125 -4.85 13.92 21.79
CA LYS A 125 -3.72 14.85 22.03
C LYS A 125 -2.53 14.58 21.07
N PRO A 126 -2.06 13.34 20.86
CA PRO A 126 -0.94 13.08 19.93
C PRO A 126 -1.24 13.54 18.49
N VAL A 127 -2.48 13.38 18.04
CA VAL A 127 -2.86 13.79 16.68
C VAL A 127 -2.86 15.32 16.57
N ARG A 128 -3.35 16.02 17.57
CA ARG A 128 -3.29 17.50 17.58
C ARG A 128 -1.85 18.01 17.58
N GLU A 129 -0.95 17.39 18.35
CA GLU A 129 0.46 17.76 18.37
C GLU A 129 1.11 17.59 17.00
N ILE A 130 0.70 16.60 16.21
CA ILE A 130 1.12 16.46 14.81
C ILE A 130 0.50 17.58 13.95
N LEU A 131 -0.83 17.70 13.95
CA LEU A 131 -1.54 18.59 13.03
C LEU A 131 -1.33 20.08 13.32
N ASP A 132 -0.96 20.45 14.55
CA ASP A 132 -0.57 21.81 14.90
C ASP A 132 0.79 22.21 14.27
N ASN A 133 1.61 21.24 13.85
CA ASN A 133 2.97 21.48 13.37
C ASN A 133 3.26 20.94 11.95
N VAL A 134 2.37 20.12 11.37
CA VAL A 134 2.56 19.50 10.04
C VAL A 134 1.28 19.52 9.24
N ASN A 135 1.35 19.99 8.01
CA ASN A 135 0.28 19.80 7.03
C ASN A 135 0.42 18.45 6.36
N VAL A 136 -0.65 17.69 6.32
CA VAL A 136 -0.64 16.32 5.78
C VAL A 136 -1.58 16.21 4.59
N LEU A 137 -1.04 15.76 3.47
CA LEU A 137 -1.75 15.44 2.25
C LEU A 137 -1.65 13.93 2.01
N ILE A 138 -2.77 13.29 1.74
CA ILE A 138 -2.81 11.85 1.45
C ILE A 138 -3.63 11.62 0.18
N ALA A 139 -2.97 11.16 -0.89
CA ALA A 139 -3.60 10.65 -2.10
C ALA A 139 -3.69 9.12 -1.97
N PRO A 140 -4.82 8.58 -1.48
CA PRO A 140 -4.89 7.19 -1.02
C PRO A 140 -4.88 6.17 -2.15
N ARG A 141 -5.16 6.61 -3.38
CA ARG A 141 -5.14 5.75 -4.56
C ARG A 141 -5.00 6.60 -5.82
N LEU A 142 -3.80 6.59 -6.42
CA LEU A 142 -3.59 7.31 -7.69
C LEU A 142 -4.19 6.52 -8.87
N ASN A 143 -3.91 5.21 -8.96
CA ASN A 143 -4.36 4.36 -10.06
C ASN A 143 -5.68 3.65 -9.70
N VAL A 144 -6.75 4.42 -9.68
CA VAL A 144 -8.09 3.89 -9.34
C VAL A 144 -8.60 2.90 -10.37
N ASP A 145 -8.30 3.08 -11.66
CA ASP A 145 -8.74 2.18 -12.72
C ASP A 145 -7.99 0.85 -12.72
N GLY A 146 -6.67 0.89 -12.52
CA GLY A 146 -5.89 -0.32 -12.36
C GLY A 146 -6.29 -1.13 -11.12
N ALA A 147 -6.63 -0.43 -10.04
CA ALA A 147 -7.11 -1.06 -8.82
C ALA A 147 -8.48 -1.75 -8.98
N GLU A 148 -9.33 -1.23 -9.86
CA GLU A 148 -10.68 -1.74 -10.12
C GLU A 148 -10.73 -2.61 -11.40
N GLY A 149 -9.60 -2.93 -11.97
CA GLY A 149 -9.50 -3.73 -13.20
C GLY A 149 -10.23 -5.06 -13.12
N ASP A 150 -10.23 -5.69 -11.95
CA ASP A 150 -11.16 -6.74 -11.56
C ASP A 150 -11.63 -6.46 -10.13
N VAL A 151 -12.89 -6.13 -9.98
CA VAL A 151 -13.51 -5.54 -8.78
C VAL A 151 -13.26 -6.32 -7.48
N ASN A 152 -12.90 -7.57 -7.56
CA ASN A 152 -12.66 -8.42 -6.38
C ASN A 152 -11.34 -9.18 -6.46
N PHE A 153 -10.39 -8.71 -7.25
CA PHE A 153 -9.10 -9.35 -7.44
C PHE A 153 -9.18 -10.87 -7.28
N SER A 154 -9.41 -11.62 -8.34
CA SER A 154 -9.11 -13.03 -8.23
C SER A 154 -7.63 -13.12 -7.82
N LEU A 155 -7.28 -14.12 -7.03
CA LEU A 155 -5.88 -14.31 -6.64
C LEU A 155 -4.98 -14.43 -7.88
N GLU A 156 -5.50 -15.02 -8.95
CA GLU A 156 -4.82 -15.17 -10.22
C GLU A 156 -4.52 -13.81 -10.88
N ASP A 157 -5.50 -12.90 -10.93
CA ASP A 157 -5.32 -11.56 -11.49
C ASP A 157 -4.33 -10.74 -10.66
N TYR A 158 -4.43 -10.82 -9.33
CA TYR A 158 -3.51 -10.16 -8.42
C TYR A 158 -2.07 -10.67 -8.65
N VAL A 159 -1.88 -11.98 -8.73
CA VAL A 159 -0.57 -12.60 -8.87
C VAL A 159 0.04 -12.32 -10.23
N SER A 160 -0.76 -12.32 -11.30
CA SER A 160 -0.26 -12.03 -12.65
C SER A 160 0.27 -10.60 -12.78
N GLY A 161 -0.24 -9.67 -11.97
CA GLY A 161 0.16 -8.26 -11.96
C GLY A 161 -0.11 -7.50 -13.26
N THR A 162 -0.49 -8.22 -14.31
CA THR A 162 -0.54 -7.70 -15.68
C THR A 162 -1.75 -6.81 -15.92
N HIS A 163 -2.89 -7.12 -15.31
CA HIS A 163 -4.13 -6.41 -15.59
C HIS A 163 -4.41 -5.26 -14.62
N THR A 164 -3.74 -5.25 -13.47
CA THR A 164 -4.01 -4.30 -12.38
C THR A 164 -2.87 -3.32 -12.13
N ARG A 165 -1.64 -3.59 -12.60
CA ARG A 165 -0.50 -2.70 -12.42
C ARG A 165 -0.69 -1.37 -13.13
N TYR A 166 -1.04 -1.40 -14.41
CA TYR A 166 -1.16 -0.26 -15.30
C TYR A 166 -2.50 0.46 -15.12
N ASN A 167 -2.57 1.74 -15.58
CA ASN A 167 -3.85 2.44 -15.65
C ASN A 167 -4.72 1.90 -16.82
N ALA A 168 -5.91 2.46 -17.03
CA ALA A 168 -6.82 1.99 -18.06
C ALA A 168 -6.33 2.18 -19.51
N ASN A 169 -5.29 2.98 -19.71
CA ASN A 169 -4.59 3.11 -21.00
C ASN A 169 -3.42 2.12 -21.15
N GLY A 170 -3.19 1.26 -20.16
CA GLY A 170 -2.06 0.32 -20.16
C GLY A 170 -0.71 0.98 -19.89
N VAL A 171 -0.70 2.13 -19.22
CA VAL A 171 0.52 2.90 -18.89
C VAL A 171 0.89 2.73 -17.42
N ASP A 172 2.17 2.51 -17.16
CA ASP A 172 2.75 2.56 -15.81
C ASP A 172 2.85 4.02 -15.35
N LEU A 173 2.02 4.42 -14.40
CA LEU A 173 1.98 5.80 -13.92
C LEU A 173 3.31 6.23 -13.28
N ASN A 174 4.06 5.29 -12.68
CA ASN A 174 5.40 5.57 -12.16
C ASN A 174 6.49 5.55 -13.25
N ARG A 175 6.11 5.82 -14.50
CA ARG A 175 6.99 6.12 -15.65
C ARG A 175 6.55 7.38 -16.40
N ASP A 176 5.47 8.02 -15.96
CA ASP A 176 4.81 9.15 -16.64
C ASP A 176 5.07 10.52 -15.98
N HIS A 177 5.97 10.59 -14.97
CA HIS A 177 6.21 11.83 -14.21
C HIS A 177 6.94 12.95 -14.99
N ILE A 178 7.53 12.66 -16.14
CA ILE A 178 8.08 13.68 -17.05
C ILE A 178 7.02 14.10 -18.09
N ASP A 179 6.48 13.13 -18.81
CA ASP A 179 5.63 13.40 -19.97
C ASP A 179 4.21 13.79 -19.55
N ARG A 180 3.69 13.24 -18.45
CA ARG A 180 2.37 13.56 -17.84
C ARG A 180 1.22 13.45 -18.85
N GLU A 181 1.30 12.40 -19.67
CA GLU A 181 0.29 12.12 -20.70
C GLU A 181 -0.97 11.49 -20.09
N GLN A 182 -0.84 10.88 -18.92
CA GLN A 182 -1.97 10.24 -18.27
C GLN A 182 -2.71 11.24 -17.37
N PRO A 183 -4.06 11.20 -17.36
CA PRO A 183 -4.86 12.15 -16.59
C PRO A 183 -4.57 12.09 -15.08
N GLU A 184 -4.28 10.90 -14.54
CA GLU A 184 -3.95 10.69 -13.14
C GLU A 184 -2.65 11.41 -12.75
N THR A 185 -1.58 11.19 -13.53
CA THR A 185 -0.28 11.81 -13.29
C THR A 185 -0.35 13.33 -13.51
N LYS A 186 -1.04 13.75 -14.58
CA LYS A 186 -1.24 15.17 -14.87
C LYS A 186 -1.96 15.87 -13.71
N ALA A 187 -3.06 15.28 -13.21
CA ALA A 187 -3.82 15.85 -12.10
C ALA A 187 -2.98 15.92 -10.81
N LEU A 188 -2.17 14.90 -10.51
CA LEU A 188 -1.23 14.91 -9.40
C LEU A 188 -0.27 16.12 -9.48
N HIS A 189 0.34 16.34 -10.64
CA HIS A 189 1.28 17.43 -10.85
C HIS A 189 0.61 18.82 -10.79
N GLU A 190 -0.49 19.00 -11.53
CA GLU A 190 -1.13 20.31 -11.68
C GLU A 190 -1.91 20.74 -10.43
N ASN A 191 -2.60 19.79 -9.76
CA ASN A 191 -3.56 20.10 -8.71
C ASN A 191 -3.07 19.77 -7.29
N ILE A 192 -2.00 18.98 -7.14
CA ILE A 192 -1.40 18.71 -5.84
C ILE A 192 0.00 19.34 -5.74
N LEU A 193 0.94 18.91 -6.58
CA LEU A 193 2.35 19.29 -6.41
C LEU A 193 2.57 20.79 -6.64
N GLN A 194 1.96 21.38 -7.67
CA GLN A 194 2.10 22.80 -7.97
C GLN A 194 1.29 23.69 -7.02
N VAL A 195 0.17 23.19 -6.48
CA VAL A 195 -0.72 23.94 -5.58
C VAL A 195 -0.17 23.93 -4.16
N TYR A 196 0.06 22.77 -3.60
CA TYR A 196 0.41 22.61 -2.18
C TYR A 196 1.92 22.62 -1.91
N LYS A 197 2.75 22.37 -2.93
CA LYS A 197 4.23 22.40 -2.87
C LYS A 197 4.78 21.68 -1.65
N PRO A 198 4.53 20.37 -1.51
CA PRO A 198 4.97 19.65 -0.33
C PRO A 198 6.49 19.67 -0.19
N ASP A 199 6.99 19.78 1.04
CA ASP A 199 8.42 19.70 1.38
C ASP A 199 8.91 18.25 1.37
N TYR A 200 8.00 17.33 1.73
CA TYR A 200 8.30 15.90 1.88
C TYR A 200 7.29 15.05 1.11
N MET A 201 7.73 13.88 0.62
CA MET A 201 6.83 12.88 0.06
C MET A 201 7.31 11.46 0.39
N ILE A 202 6.38 10.60 0.79
CA ILE A 202 6.60 9.16 0.79
C ILE A 202 5.73 8.52 -0.27
N ASP A 203 6.37 7.80 -1.18
CA ASP A 203 5.75 7.02 -2.24
C ASP A 203 5.70 5.56 -1.82
N LEU A 204 4.50 5.06 -1.55
CA LEU A 204 4.28 3.71 -1.04
C LEU A 204 3.94 2.75 -2.18
N HIS A 205 4.72 1.70 -2.26
CA HIS A 205 4.62 0.62 -3.24
C HIS A 205 4.60 -0.76 -2.60
N HIS A 206 4.46 -1.80 -3.40
CA HIS A 206 4.66 -3.19 -3.01
C HIS A 206 5.83 -3.83 -3.76
N GLN A 207 6.69 -4.52 -3.04
CA GLN A 207 7.63 -5.48 -3.60
C GLN A 207 7.12 -6.92 -3.53
N GLY A 208 7.75 -7.83 -4.27
CA GLY A 208 7.45 -9.28 -4.20
C GLY A 208 7.70 -9.89 -2.82
N THR A 209 7.17 -11.09 -2.60
CA THR A 209 7.27 -11.81 -1.31
C THR A 209 8.59 -12.55 -1.12
N GLN A 210 9.35 -12.77 -2.20
CA GLN A 210 10.60 -13.54 -2.21
C GLN A 210 11.87 -12.68 -2.13
N VAL A 211 11.72 -11.37 -1.91
CA VAL A 211 12.86 -10.45 -1.80
C VAL A 211 13.65 -10.73 -0.53
N THR A 212 14.96 -10.87 -0.68
CA THR A 212 15.89 -11.19 0.42
C THR A 212 16.87 -10.04 0.70
N LEU A 213 17.50 -10.07 1.87
CA LEU A 213 18.58 -9.16 2.25
C LEU A 213 19.90 -9.67 1.63
N GLY A 214 20.26 -9.16 0.45
CA GLY A 214 21.31 -9.76 -0.34
C GLY A 214 20.90 -11.15 -0.87
N GLU A 215 21.79 -11.81 -1.62
CA GLU A 215 21.51 -13.06 -2.36
C GLU A 215 21.09 -14.24 -1.45
N ASP A 216 21.78 -14.42 -0.32
CA ASP A 216 21.60 -15.56 0.59
C ASP A 216 20.96 -15.15 1.94
N GLY A 217 20.50 -13.92 2.06
CA GLY A 217 19.99 -13.40 3.32
C GLY A 217 18.55 -13.80 3.62
N PRO A 218 18.03 -13.38 4.79
CA PRO A 218 16.65 -13.61 5.17
C PRO A 218 15.70 -12.80 4.29
N LEU A 219 14.44 -13.24 4.23
CA LEU A 219 13.37 -12.47 3.59
C LEU A 219 13.19 -11.11 4.27
N VAL A 220 13.12 -10.05 3.48
CA VAL A 220 12.88 -8.70 3.98
C VAL A 220 11.37 -8.40 4.07
N SER A 221 11.00 -7.50 4.96
CA SER A 221 9.62 -7.06 5.12
C SER A 221 9.26 -5.83 4.29
N GLY A 222 10.24 -5.27 3.61
CA GLY A 222 10.14 -4.13 2.72
C GLY A 222 11.51 -3.59 2.37
N SER A 223 11.54 -2.60 1.49
CA SER A 223 12.77 -1.87 1.16
C SER A 223 12.49 -0.38 0.97
N ILE A 224 13.52 0.43 1.15
CA ILE A 224 13.46 1.88 1.06
C ILE A 224 14.55 2.42 0.15
N LEU A 225 14.28 3.56 -0.50
CA LEU A 225 15.29 4.26 -1.25
C LEU A 225 15.01 5.76 -1.34
N TYR A 226 16.03 6.55 -1.11
CA TYR A 226 16.04 7.98 -1.40
C TYR A 226 16.28 8.25 -2.91
N PRO A 227 16.14 9.49 -3.42
CA PRO A 227 16.47 9.83 -4.81
C PRO A 227 17.92 9.50 -5.16
N THR A 228 18.11 8.89 -6.32
CA THR A 228 19.46 8.46 -6.78
C THR A 228 19.90 9.16 -8.07
N ASN A 229 19.12 10.13 -8.56
CA ASN A 229 19.50 10.97 -9.66
C ASN A 229 20.53 12.03 -9.18
N ASP A 230 21.60 12.21 -9.91
CA ASP A 230 22.72 13.12 -9.56
C ASP A 230 22.38 14.61 -9.68
N GLN A 231 21.22 14.96 -10.24
CA GLN A 231 20.74 16.33 -10.37
C GLN A 231 19.92 16.80 -9.15
N VAL A 232 19.59 15.89 -8.24
CA VAL A 232 18.82 16.23 -7.03
C VAL A 232 19.68 17.09 -6.10
N PRO A 233 19.17 18.25 -5.62
CA PRO A 233 19.90 19.10 -4.68
C PRO A 233 20.28 18.36 -3.40
N GLU A 234 21.45 18.72 -2.82
CA GLU A 234 22.00 18.03 -1.65
C GLU A 234 21.10 18.14 -0.41
N ASP A 235 20.45 19.28 -0.19
CA ASP A 235 19.52 19.50 0.91
C ASP A 235 18.25 18.62 0.78
N VAL A 236 17.75 18.48 -0.45
CA VAL A 236 16.63 17.55 -0.77
C VAL A 236 17.03 16.10 -0.53
N LEU A 237 18.26 15.75 -0.95
CA LEU A 237 18.81 14.42 -0.72
C LEU A 237 18.98 14.13 0.77
N GLN A 238 19.47 15.10 1.54
CA GLN A 238 19.61 14.98 2.99
C GLN A 238 18.27 14.75 3.66
N GLY A 239 17.24 15.57 3.36
CA GLY A 239 15.88 15.39 3.89
C GLY A 239 15.28 14.02 3.51
N SER A 240 15.52 13.56 2.28
CA SER A 240 15.09 12.23 1.83
C SER A 240 15.74 11.09 2.63
N LYS A 241 17.02 11.20 2.93
CA LYS A 241 17.74 10.25 3.77
C LYS A 241 17.25 10.25 5.20
N GLN A 242 16.91 11.42 5.74
CA GLN A 242 16.33 11.58 7.08
C GLN A 242 14.94 10.92 7.17
N LEU A 243 14.06 11.10 6.17
CA LEU A 243 12.79 10.37 6.08
C LEU A 243 13.00 8.85 6.20
N GLY A 244 13.96 8.33 5.45
CA GLY A 244 14.28 6.91 5.46
C GLY A 244 14.81 6.42 6.79
N SER A 245 15.66 7.22 7.47
CA SER A 245 16.19 6.90 8.80
C SER A 245 15.08 6.75 9.84
N VAL A 246 14.16 7.72 9.89
CA VAL A 246 13.02 7.71 10.81
C VAL A 246 12.11 6.51 10.55
N LEU A 247 11.74 6.29 9.28
CA LEU A 247 10.88 5.17 8.89
C LEU A 247 11.50 3.82 9.23
N TYR A 248 12.78 3.64 8.90
CA TYR A 248 13.55 2.44 9.20
C TYR A 248 13.56 2.14 10.71
N GLY A 249 13.98 3.12 11.51
CA GLY A 249 14.07 2.97 12.96
C GLY A 249 12.72 2.63 13.61
N ALA A 250 11.63 3.22 13.15
CA ALA A 250 10.29 2.95 13.67
C ALA A 250 9.81 1.52 13.36
N ILE A 251 10.06 1.04 12.15
CA ILE A 251 9.68 -0.32 11.73
C ILE A 251 10.49 -1.36 12.47
N GLU A 252 11.80 -1.14 12.62
CA GLU A 252 12.70 -2.01 13.36
C GLU A 252 12.30 -2.09 14.85
N ALA A 253 12.11 -0.93 15.49
CA ALA A 253 11.74 -0.85 16.92
C ALA A 253 10.41 -1.56 17.24
N LYS A 254 9.49 -1.62 16.27
CA LYS A 254 8.21 -2.35 16.42
C LYS A 254 8.30 -3.82 16.04
N GLY A 255 9.43 -4.30 15.56
CA GLY A 255 9.63 -5.70 15.19
C GLY A 255 8.77 -6.14 14.00
N TYR A 256 8.48 -5.24 13.07
CA TYR A 256 7.75 -5.61 11.85
C TYR A 256 8.59 -6.41 10.87
N GLY A 257 9.91 -6.41 11.03
CA GLY A 257 10.84 -7.20 10.25
C GLY A 257 12.04 -6.37 9.79
N ILE A 258 12.74 -6.89 8.79
CA ILE A 258 13.95 -6.29 8.25
C ILE A 258 13.59 -5.43 7.05
N LEU A 259 14.07 -4.20 7.02
CA LEU A 259 14.09 -3.38 5.80
C LEU A 259 15.46 -3.48 5.13
N SER A 260 15.46 -3.37 3.82
CA SER A 260 16.66 -3.35 2.97
C SER A 260 16.69 -2.08 2.11
N LYS A 261 17.81 -1.84 1.45
CA LYS A 261 17.92 -0.79 0.44
C LYS A 261 17.37 -1.31 -0.89
N TYR A 262 16.44 -0.56 -1.48
CA TYR A 262 15.89 -0.91 -2.80
C TYR A 262 16.94 -0.69 -3.89
N PRO A 263 17.16 -1.63 -4.83
CA PRO A 263 18.11 -1.47 -5.94
C PRO A 263 17.47 -0.64 -7.07
N GLY A 264 17.28 0.65 -6.88
CA GLY A 264 16.55 1.51 -7.82
C GLY A 264 17.44 2.27 -8.79
N GLY A 265 16.87 2.55 -9.98
CA GLY A 265 17.53 3.34 -11.03
C GLY A 265 17.45 4.86 -10.80
N THR A 266 18.11 5.61 -11.71
CA THR A 266 18.30 7.08 -11.64
C THR A 266 17.32 7.88 -12.52
N ALA A 267 16.37 7.21 -13.21
CA ALA A 267 15.48 7.86 -14.16
C ALA A 267 14.52 8.86 -13.51
N ASN A 268 14.38 10.05 -14.11
CA ASN A 268 13.43 11.07 -13.64
C ASN A 268 11.96 10.77 -14.04
N THR A 269 11.71 9.74 -14.83
CA THR A 269 10.35 9.29 -15.17
C THR A 269 9.63 8.67 -13.98
N ILE A 270 10.38 8.24 -12.94
CA ILE A 270 9.83 7.71 -11.68
C ILE A 270 9.66 8.83 -10.64
N SER A 271 8.58 8.75 -9.86
CA SER A 271 8.20 9.75 -8.84
C SER A 271 9.34 10.16 -7.94
N ARG A 272 10.00 9.20 -7.32
CA ARG A 272 11.09 9.42 -6.35
C ARG A 272 12.19 10.36 -6.87
N ASN A 273 12.68 10.16 -8.10
CA ASN A 273 13.72 11.00 -8.67
C ASN A 273 13.15 12.26 -9.34
N GLY A 274 12.08 12.09 -10.12
CA GLY A 274 11.50 13.19 -10.89
C GLY A 274 10.96 14.31 -10.02
N LEU A 275 10.22 13.98 -8.96
CA LEU A 275 9.63 14.98 -8.08
C LEU A 275 10.68 15.66 -7.20
N ALA A 276 11.69 14.92 -6.73
CA ALA A 276 12.82 15.50 -6.02
C ALA A 276 13.59 16.49 -6.87
N ASN A 277 13.85 16.15 -8.15
CA ASN A 277 14.60 16.99 -9.05
C ASN A 277 13.80 18.22 -9.54
N GLU A 278 12.54 18.04 -9.88
CA GLU A 278 11.72 19.11 -10.47
C GLU A 278 11.17 20.08 -9.44
N TYR A 279 10.69 19.58 -8.30
CA TYR A 279 10.00 20.38 -7.28
C TYR A 279 10.82 20.63 -6.02
N GLY A 280 11.99 20.01 -5.88
CA GLY A 280 12.79 20.12 -4.65
C GLY A 280 12.16 19.41 -3.45
N ILE A 281 11.34 18.39 -3.69
CA ILE A 281 10.66 17.64 -2.65
C ILE A 281 11.59 16.55 -2.10
N SER A 282 11.79 16.48 -0.79
CA SER A 282 12.48 15.36 -0.15
C SER A 282 11.62 14.11 -0.23
N THR A 283 11.98 13.18 -1.14
CA THR A 283 11.16 11.99 -1.45
C THR A 283 11.76 10.71 -0.89
N LEU A 284 10.91 9.79 -0.48
CA LEU A 284 11.29 8.44 -0.07
C LEU A 284 10.39 7.41 -0.77
N LEU A 285 11.01 6.44 -1.44
CA LEU A 285 10.33 5.21 -1.85
C LEU A 285 10.22 4.28 -0.65
N PHE A 286 9.04 3.75 -0.41
CA PHE A 286 8.82 2.67 0.53
C PHE A 286 8.09 1.51 -0.16
N GLU A 287 8.84 0.49 -0.50
CA GLU A 287 8.33 -0.79 -1.00
C GLU A 287 7.91 -1.65 0.18
N MET A 288 6.63 -1.71 0.46
CA MET A 288 6.08 -2.65 1.45
C MET A 288 6.13 -4.07 0.87
N ARG A 289 6.24 -5.08 1.74
CA ARG A 289 6.09 -6.46 1.26
C ARG A 289 4.68 -6.67 0.74
N GLY A 290 4.57 -7.18 -0.49
CA GLY A 290 3.31 -7.50 -1.12
C GLY A 290 2.63 -8.75 -0.55
N MET A 291 1.42 -9.02 -1.01
CA MET A 291 0.61 -10.17 -0.59
C MET A 291 1.00 -11.44 -1.33
N ALA A 292 1.53 -11.33 -2.53
CA ALA A 292 1.94 -12.44 -3.37
C ALA A 292 3.14 -12.08 -4.24
N ASP A 293 3.84 -13.08 -4.74
CA ASP A 293 4.89 -12.94 -5.74
C ASP A 293 4.30 -13.19 -7.13
N HIS A 294 4.23 -12.17 -7.96
CA HIS A 294 3.57 -12.20 -9.27
C HIS A 294 4.54 -12.37 -10.45
N TYR A 295 5.84 -12.47 -10.18
CA TYR A 295 6.86 -12.66 -11.23
C TYR A 295 7.16 -14.13 -11.56
N ARG A 296 6.48 -15.07 -10.89
CA ARG A 296 6.75 -16.51 -11.04
C ARG A 296 5.51 -17.25 -11.51
N GLU A 297 5.75 -18.32 -12.28
CA GLU A 297 4.69 -19.29 -12.62
C GLU A 297 4.10 -19.95 -11.36
N ASP A 298 4.97 -20.25 -10.38
CA ASP A 298 4.59 -20.76 -9.07
C ASP A 298 4.62 -19.60 -8.07
N TYR A 299 3.54 -18.86 -7.97
CA TYR A 299 3.45 -17.77 -7.02
C TYR A 299 3.36 -18.24 -5.56
N VAL A 300 3.89 -17.45 -4.67
CA VAL A 300 3.88 -17.68 -3.22
C VAL A 300 3.00 -16.61 -2.57
N LEU A 301 2.02 -17.07 -1.79
CA LEU A 301 1.17 -16.16 -1.02
C LEU A 301 1.97 -15.42 0.05
N GLY A 302 1.51 -14.21 0.38
CA GLY A 302 2.10 -13.39 1.41
C GLY A 302 2.28 -14.16 2.72
N GLN A 303 3.43 -14.04 3.30
CA GLN A 303 3.84 -14.80 4.49
C GLN A 303 3.37 -14.14 5.79
N LYS A 304 2.70 -13.01 5.69
CA LYS A 304 2.11 -12.28 6.83
C LYS A 304 0.68 -11.90 6.52
N SER A 305 -0.13 -11.73 7.57
CA SER A 305 -1.49 -11.24 7.37
C SER A 305 -1.48 -9.82 6.80
N ASN A 306 -2.48 -9.50 5.98
CA ASN A 306 -2.68 -8.15 5.47
C ASN A 306 -2.65 -7.10 6.59
N GLY A 307 -3.29 -7.39 7.73
CA GLY A 307 -3.30 -6.48 8.87
C GLY A 307 -1.90 -6.15 9.41
N LYS A 308 -0.96 -7.11 9.40
CA LYS A 308 0.43 -6.84 9.83
C LYS A 308 1.17 -5.98 8.82
N LEU A 309 1.01 -6.25 7.53
CA LEU A 309 1.62 -5.47 6.45
C LEU A 309 1.08 -4.04 6.42
N ILE A 310 -0.23 -3.88 6.55
CA ILE A 310 -0.87 -2.57 6.67
C ILE A 310 -0.31 -1.79 7.87
N GLN A 311 -0.20 -2.43 9.06
CA GLN A 311 0.33 -1.77 10.26
C GLN A 311 1.81 -1.39 10.13
N GLN A 312 2.59 -2.08 9.32
CA GLN A 312 3.95 -1.66 8.97
C GLN A 312 3.94 -0.30 8.25
N GLY A 313 3.11 -0.16 7.22
CA GLY A 313 2.93 1.12 6.51
C GLY A 313 2.45 2.24 7.44
N VAL A 314 1.41 1.97 8.22
CA VAL A 314 0.89 2.93 9.22
C VAL A 314 1.96 3.36 10.22
N THR A 315 2.80 2.45 10.69
CA THR A 315 3.87 2.75 11.66
C THR A 315 4.91 3.68 11.04
N GLY A 316 5.35 3.40 9.81
CA GLY A 316 6.32 4.26 9.12
C GLY A 316 5.77 5.67 8.87
N MET A 317 4.55 5.76 8.32
CA MET A 317 3.90 7.05 8.05
C MET A 317 3.73 7.88 9.33
N MET A 318 3.21 7.28 10.41
CA MET A 318 2.98 8.00 11.68
C MET A 318 4.29 8.44 12.34
N ALA A 319 5.34 7.62 12.30
CA ALA A 319 6.63 8.00 12.88
C ALA A 319 7.27 9.19 12.16
N VAL A 320 7.15 9.23 10.82
CA VAL A 320 7.61 10.38 10.04
C VAL A 320 6.83 11.63 10.40
N LEU A 321 5.50 11.55 10.53
CA LEU A 321 4.67 12.69 10.96
C LEU A 321 5.07 13.20 12.35
N GLU A 322 5.28 12.30 13.30
CA GLU A 322 5.72 12.64 14.66
C GLU A 322 7.09 13.34 14.63
N SER A 323 8.04 12.84 13.84
CA SER A 323 9.39 13.40 13.76
C SER A 323 9.47 14.75 13.03
N ILE A 324 8.61 15.00 12.06
CA ILE A 324 8.50 16.34 11.45
C ILE A 324 7.85 17.31 12.45
N ALA A 325 6.82 16.87 13.17
CA ALA A 325 6.09 17.71 14.09
C ALA A 325 6.91 18.20 15.31
N ASP A 326 7.89 17.41 15.73
CA ASP A 326 8.77 17.75 16.88
C ASP A 326 10.20 18.13 16.45
N ASP A 327 10.43 18.35 15.15
CA ASP A 327 11.71 18.69 14.55
C ASP A 327 12.82 17.62 14.69
N SER A 328 12.54 16.46 15.28
CA SER A 328 13.55 15.39 15.46
C SER A 328 14.03 14.77 14.16
N ILE A 329 13.30 14.98 13.06
CA ILE A 329 13.71 14.55 11.73
C ILE A 329 15.09 15.14 11.33
N TYR A 330 15.40 16.38 11.74
CA TYR A 330 16.67 17.04 11.43
C TYR A 330 17.86 16.44 12.18
N GLU A 331 17.61 15.71 13.27
CA GLU A 331 18.62 15.01 14.06
C GLU A 331 18.79 13.53 13.64
N ALA A 332 17.98 13.07 12.67
CA ALA A 332 17.99 11.67 12.22
C ALA A 332 19.36 11.30 11.63
N ASP A 333 19.94 10.22 12.14
CA ASP A 333 21.24 9.70 11.66
C ASP A 333 21.07 9.08 10.26
N VAL A 334 21.71 9.66 9.28
CA VAL A 334 21.67 9.20 7.89
C VAL A 334 22.82 8.25 7.54
N SER A 335 23.78 8.05 8.45
CA SER A 335 24.92 7.16 8.20
C SER A 335 24.50 5.69 8.07
N PHE A 336 23.31 5.33 8.61
CA PHE A 336 22.77 3.98 8.46
C PHE A 336 22.62 3.53 7.00
N TRP A 337 22.46 4.49 6.06
CA TRP A 337 22.36 4.19 4.65
C TRP A 337 23.61 3.56 4.05
N ASP A 338 24.78 3.83 4.64
CA ASP A 338 26.07 3.31 4.19
C ASP A 338 26.18 1.80 4.51
N ASP A 339 25.53 1.36 5.58
CA ASP A 339 25.52 -0.03 6.05
C ASP A 339 24.28 -0.82 5.61
N LEU A 340 23.28 -0.14 5.02
CA LEU A 340 22.02 -0.79 4.64
C LEU A 340 22.21 -1.67 3.40
N THR A 341 22.10 -2.98 3.60
CA THR A 341 22.27 -3.98 2.54
C THR A 341 21.14 -3.89 1.50
N GLU A 342 21.48 -4.03 0.24
CA GLU A 342 20.52 -4.02 -0.86
C GLU A 342 19.61 -5.25 -0.86
N SER A 343 18.39 -5.04 -1.33
CA SER A 343 17.46 -6.11 -1.65
C SER A 343 17.99 -6.94 -2.81
N TYR A 344 17.76 -8.24 -2.73
CA TYR A 344 18.00 -9.15 -3.84
C TYR A 344 16.66 -9.71 -4.33
N TYR A 345 16.41 -9.55 -5.62
CA TYR A 345 15.23 -10.04 -6.30
C TYR A 345 15.60 -11.32 -7.03
N GLN A 346 15.08 -12.45 -6.57
CA GLN A 346 15.37 -13.76 -7.19
C GLN A 346 14.71 -13.83 -8.56
N GLY A 347 15.49 -13.88 -9.61
CA GLY A 347 15.00 -14.13 -10.98
C GLY A 347 14.88 -12.91 -11.90
N GLU A 348 15.45 -11.77 -11.50
CA GLU A 348 15.72 -10.67 -12.40
C GLU A 348 17.09 -10.81 -13.09
#